data_19295728f8eb7c7daab82e3a50a5f105
#
_entry.id   19295728f8eb7c7daab82e3a50a5f105
#
_cell.length_a   1.000
_cell.length_b   1.000
_cell.length_c   1.000
_cell.angle_alpha   90.00
_cell.angle_beta   90.00
_cell.angle_gamma   90.00
#
_symmetry.space_group_name_H-M   'P 1'
#
loop_
_entity.id
_entity.type
_entity.pdbx_description
1 polymer ?
#
loop_
_entity_poly.entity_id
_entity_poly.type
_entity_poly.pdbx_seq_one_letter_code
_entity_poly.pdbx_strand_id
1 'polypeptide(L)'
;MNINNQKIIALIHALEESEEPIKQSFKKIWPNVTLNQYADFELSKDRARGLDEDIIRQRIVNLGMSAIEDGVDAILYTCSAFGDAINAAKEHINVPVFRPNESAFDEAIIKEKTVHILVTFIPSLELLVNEFKTMSKGLNIDVNCYLVEGALNDLKNDQVNLHNKKIMQAIETIPENDTVILGQFSMARASDLIAKEMPNRVVLNTPDASVLRLRDTIAPK
;
A
#
# COMPACT_ATOMS: atom_id res chain seq x y z
N MET A 1 24.22 -12.14 -26.47
CA MET A 1 23.90 -12.65 -25.11
C MET A 1 23.39 -11.46 -24.35
N ASN A 2 22.07 -11.40 -24.08
CA ASN A 2 21.45 -10.26 -23.39
C ASN A 2 21.95 -10.22 -21.95
N ILE A 3 22.74 -9.21 -21.66
CA ILE A 3 23.07 -8.83 -20.29
C ILE A 3 21.74 -8.47 -19.62
N ASN A 4 21.41 -9.16 -18.54
CA ASN A 4 20.23 -9.04 -17.72
C ASN A 4 19.70 -7.60 -17.65
N ASN A 5 18.60 -7.34 -18.36
CA ASN A 5 17.82 -6.12 -18.17
C ASN A 5 16.85 -6.34 -16.99
N GLN A 6 17.41 -6.83 -15.86
CA GLN A 6 16.66 -7.05 -14.63
C GLN A 6 16.24 -5.69 -14.10
N LYS A 7 14.94 -5.50 -13.97
CA LYS A 7 14.37 -4.25 -13.45
C LYS A 7 14.76 -4.03 -11.99
N ILE A 8 14.99 -2.78 -11.63
CA ILE A 8 15.35 -2.33 -10.28
C ILE A 8 14.20 -1.48 -9.76
N ILE A 9 13.59 -1.90 -8.67
CA ILE A 9 12.48 -1.19 -8.02
C ILE A 9 12.94 -0.64 -6.69
N ALA A 10 12.73 0.66 -6.47
CA ALA A 10 12.85 1.25 -5.17
C ALA A 10 11.59 1.01 -4.34
N LEU A 11 11.75 0.47 -3.15
CA LEU A 11 10.71 0.41 -2.13
C LEU A 11 11.03 1.43 -1.05
N ILE A 12 10.11 2.39 -0.84
CA ILE A 12 10.30 3.48 0.13
C ILE A 12 9.36 3.27 1.32
N HIS A 13 9.95 3.07 2.51
CA HIS A 13 9.27 2.69 3.72
C HIS A 13 9.26 3.83 4.75
N ALA A 14 8.11 4.07 5.37
CA ALA A 14 7.96 4.91 6.55
C ALA A 14 7.44 4.11 7.77
N LEU A 15 7.24 2.80 7.60
CA LEU A 15 6.78 1.88 8.63
C LEU A 15 7.40 0.51 8.39
N GLU A 16 8.07 -0.03 9.40
CA GLU A 16 8.81 -1.30 9.35
C GLU A 16 7.88 -2.48 9.01
N GLU A 17 6.67 -2.48 9.57
CA GLU A 17 5.68 -3.54 9.38
C GLU A 17 5.20 -3.69 7.91
N SER A 18 5.51 -2.71 7.04
CA SER A 18 5.19 -2.77 5.61
C SER A 18 6.22 -3.53 4.77
N GLU A 19 7.46 -3.73 5.27
CA GLU A 19 8.54 -4.31 4.48
C GLU A 19 8.29 -5.76 4.06
N GLU A 20 8.02 -6.63 5.03
CA GLU A 20 7.86 -8.06 4.77
C GLU A 20 6.70 -8.36 3.82
N PRO A 21 5.49 -7.77 3.97
CA PRO A 21 4.39 -8.03 3.04
C PRO A 21 4.71 -7.69 1.59
N ILE A 22 5.36 -6.58 1.31
CA ILE A 22 5.70 -6.22 -0.08
C ILE A 22 6.78 -7.14 -0.65
N LYS A 23 7.78 -7.55 0.15
CA LYS A 23 8.79 -8.53 -0.28
C LYS A 23 8.14 -9.87 -0.63
N GLN A 24 7.17 -10.33 0.15
CA GLN A 24 6.42 -11.55 -0.12
C GLN A 24 5.60 -11.43 -1.43
N SER A 25 4.93 -10.30 -1.66
CA SER A 25 4.20 -10.05 -2.90
C SER A 25 5.12 -10.07 -4.13
N PHE A 26 6.30 -9.45 -4.06
CA PHE A 26 7.29 -9.55 -5.15
C PHE A 26 7.78 -10.98 -5.36
N LYS A 27 8.11 -11.71 -4.30
CA LYS A 27 8.51 -13.12 -4.39
C LYS A 27 7.46 -13.99 -5.08
N LYS A 28 6.19 -13.74 -4.80
CA LYS A 28 5.04 -14.48 -5.35
C LYS A 28 4.74 -14.11 -6.80
N ILE A 29 4.78 -12.80 -7.14
CA ILE A 29 4.20 -12.27 -8.38
C ILE A 29 5.29 -11.93 -9.41
N TRP A 30 6.41 -11.39 -8.96
CA TRP A 30 7.51 -10.94 -9.83
C TRP A 30 8.89 -11.20 -9.19
N PRO A 31 9.32 -12.47 -9.08
CA PRO A 31 10.53 -12.85 -8.35
C PRO A 31 11.85 -12.42 -9.01
N ASN A 32 11.82 -12.14 -10.33
CA ASN A 32 13.03 -11.81 -11.11
C ASN A 32 13.24 -10.29 -11.21
N VAL A 33 13.14 -9.58 -10.11
CA VAL A 33 13.33 -8.12 -10.01
C VAL A 33 14.32 -7.82 -8.87
N THR A 34 15.12 -6.77 -9.02
CA THR A 34 15.96 -6.27 -7.94
C THR A 34 15.17 -5.27 -7.10
N LEU A 35 15.23 -5.40 -5.78
CA LEU A 35 14.55 -4.52 -4.85
C LEU A 35 15.57 -3.72 -4.04
N ASN A 36 15.62 -2.40 -4.24
CA ASN A 36 16.38 -1.48 -3.41
C ASN A 36 15.46 -0.92 -2.31
N GLN A 37 15.92 -0.98 -1.06
CA GLN A 37 15.16 -0.55 0.11
C GLN A 37 15.63 0.82 0.57
N TYR A 38 14.68 1.75 0.75
CA TYR A 38 14.89 3.07 1.33
C TYR A 38 13.92 3.23 2.49
N ALA A 39 14.39 3.68 3.65
CA ALA A 39 13.53 3.76 4.81
C ALA A 39 13.80 5.00 5.66
N ASP A 40 12.72 5.57 6.18
CA ASP A 40 12.76 6.57 7.23
C ASP A 40 11.60 6.28 8.21
N PHE A 41 11.86 5.42 9.19
CA PHE A 41 10.84 4.97 10.15
C PHE A 41 10.46 6.03 11.20
N GLU A 42 11.19 7.15 11.27
CA GLU A 42 10.79 8.27 12.11
C GLU A 42 9.66 9.09 11.48
N LEU A 43 9.47 9.06 10.16
CA LEU A 43 8.41 9.82 9.46
C LEU A 43 7.02 9.58 10.08
N SER A 44 6.64 8.32 10.32
CA SER A 44 5.32 7.99 10.90
C SER A 44 5.19 8.49 12.33
N LYS A 45 6.27 8.44 13.12
CA LYS A 45 6.31 8.92 14.51
C LYS A 45 6.27 10.45 14.56
N ASP A 46 7.04 11.11 13.70
CA ASP A 46 7.12 12.55 13.62
C ASP A 46 5.80 13.15 13.17
N ARG A 47 5.14 12.54 12.19
CA ARG A 47 3.79 12.93 11.79
C ARG A 47 2.79 12.79 12.94
N ALA A 48 2.84 11.70 13.69
CA ALA A 48 1.97 11.50 14.85
C ALA A 48 2.23 12.52 15.97
N ARG A 49 3.44 13.08 16.04
CA ARG A 49 3.83 14.17 16.97
C ARG A 49 3.48 15.55 16.47
N GLY A 50 2.96 15.69 15.23
CA GLY A 50 2.59 16.96 14.62
C GLY A 50 3.77 17.74 14.03
N LEU A 51 4.81 17.03 13.55
CA LEU A 51 5.88 17.68 12.79
C LEU A 51 5.28 18.36 11.56
N ASP A 52 5.87 19.49 11.18
CA ASP A 52 5.47 20.28 10.01
C ASP A 52 5.40 19.43 8.74
N GLU A 53 4.27 19.53 8.02
CA GLU A 53 4.00 18.73 6.82
C GLU A 53 4.98 19.05 5.67
N ASP A 54 5.54 20.24 5.60
CA ASP A 54 6.55 20.59 4.58
C ASP A 54 7.88 19.88 4.86
N ILE A 55 8.27 19.71 6.12
CA ILE A 55 9.45 18.94 6.51
C ILE A 55 9.24 17.47 6.14
N ILE A 56 8.07 16.91 6.45
CA ILE A 56 7.72 15.53 6.09
C ILE A 56 7.75 15.35 4.57
N ARG A 57 7.13 16.27 3.82
CA ARG A 57 7.12 16.26 2.35
C ARG A 57 8.53 16.25 1.78
N GLN A 58 9.41 17.13 2.28
CA GLN A 58 10.80 17.19 1.80
C GLN A 58 11.55 15.87 2.04
N ARG A 59 11.36 15.23 3.20
CA ARG A 59 11.99 13.93 3.51
C ARG A 59 11.50 12.83 2.56
N ILE A 60 10.20 12.78 2.25
CA ILE A 60 9.61 11.82 1.29
C ILE A 60 10.18 12.06 -0.13
N VAL A 61 10.27 13.32 -0.56
CA VAL A 61 10.85 13.67 -1.87
C VAL A 61 12.33 13.26 -1.92
N ASN A 62 13.10 13.56 -0.87
CA ASN A 62 14.52 13.23 -0.82
C ASN A 62 14.79 11.72 -0.91
N LEU A 63 13.97 10.88 -0.26
CA LEU A 63 14.07 9.43 -0.41
C LEU A 63 13.85 8.98 -1.86
N GLY A 64 12.87 9.57 -2.55
CA GLY A 64 12.64 9.30 -3.96
C GLY A 64 13.79 9.76 -4.85
N MET A 65 14.37 10.92 -4.58
CA MET A 65 15.53 11.44 -5.33
C MET A 65 16.76 10.56 -5.13
N SER A 66 17.04 10.10 -3.90
CA SER A 66 18.13 9.15 -3.64
C SER A 66 17.96 7.85 -4.44
N ALA A 67 16.72 7.36 -4.57
CA ALA A 67 16.45 6.18 -5.41
C ALA A 67 16.76 6.43 -6.89
N ILE A 68 16.47 7.64 -7.40
CA ILE A 68 16.79 8.01 -8.79
C ILE A 68 18.31 8.06 -9.02
N GLU A 69 19.09 8.57 -8.07
CA GLU A 69 20.56 8.58 -8.13
C GLU A 69 21.14 7.17 -8.24
N ASP A 70 20.47 6.18 -7.64
CA ASP A 70 20.85 4.76 -7.73
C ASP A 70 20.36 4.06 -9.02
N GLY A 71 19.68 4.78 -9.93
CA GLY A 71 19.32 4.30 -11.26
C GLY A 71 18.16 3.29 -11.27
N VAL A 72 17.17 3.44 -10.43
CA VAL A 72 15.99 2.54 -10.39
C VAL A 72 15.04 2.76 -11.58
N ASP A 73 14.33 1.70 -11.98
CA ASP A 73 13.34 1.75 -13.07
C ASP A 73 11.96 2.25 -12.63
N ALA A 74 11.62 2.12 -11.36
CA ALA A 74 10.39 2.63 -10.77
C ALA A 74 10.49 2.72 -9.24
N ILE A 75 9.57 3.48 -8.65
CA ILE A 75 9.47 3.69 -7.21
C ILE A 75 8.09 3.29 -6.71
N LEU A 76 8.03 2.51 -5.62
CA LEU A 76 6.83 2.22 -4.87
C LEU A 76 6.98 2.71 -3.42
N TYR A 77 6.18 3.68 -3.03
CA TYR A 77 6.00 4.05 -1.63
C TYR A 77 5.08 3.04 -0.94
N THR A 78 5.41 2.61 0.26
CA THR A 78 4.71 1.52 0.96
C THR A 78 3.84 1.97 2.13
N CYS A 79 3.78 3.27 2.40
CA CYS A 79 2.99 3.84 3.49
C CYS A 79 1.89 4.76 2.98
N SER A 80 0.64 4.43 3.29
CA SER A 80 -0.56 5.14 2.84
C SER A 80 -0.79 6.51 3.49
N ALA A 81 -0.06 6.84 4.55
CA ALA A 81 -0.26 8.08 5.30
C ALA A 81 0.36 9.33 4.64
N PHE A 82 1.06 9.21 3.50
CA PHE A 82 1.87 10.28 2.89
C PHE A 82 1.47 10.63 1.45
N GLY A 83 0.20 10.46 1.10
CA GLY A 83 -0.29 10.62 -0.29
C GLY A 83 0.11 11.95 -0.94
N ASP A 84 -0.08 13.08 -0.27
CA ASP A 84 0.25 14.41 -0.80
C ASP A 84 1.77 14.61 -0.98
N ALA A 85 2.57 14.10 -0.05
CA ALA A 85 4.03 14.14 -0.16
C ALA A 85 4.53 13.27 -1.33
N ILE A 86 3.90 12.10 -1.56
CA ILE A 86 4.21 11.25 -2.71
C ILE A 86 3.79 11.91 -4.03
N ASN A 87 2.66 12.63 -4.05
CA ASN A 87 2.26 13.41 -5.23
C ASN A 87 3.29 14.50 -5.55
N ALA A 88 3.80 15.21 -4.54
CA ALA A 88 4.89 16.15 -4.73
C ALA A 88 6.17 15.49 -5.27
N ALA A 89 6.51 14.27 -4.79
CA ALA A 89 7.64 13.51 -5.33
C ALA A 89 7.44 13.15 -6.81
N LYS A 90 6.21 12.79 -7.23
CA LYS A 90 5.90 12.51 -8.65
C LYS A 90 6.21 13.67 -9.59
N GLU A 91 6.16 14.93 -9.11
CA GLU A 91 6.45 16.12 -9.93
C GLU A 91 7.95 16.28 -10.25
N HIS A 92 8.82 15.67 -9.43
CA HIS A 92 10.27 15.80 -9.55
C HIS A 92 10.97 14.56 -10.09
N ILE A 93 10.25 13.44 -10.18
CA ILE A 93 10.78 12.12 -10.52
C ILE A 93 10.33 11.71 -11.93
N ASN A 94 11.28 11.31 -12.77
CA ASN A 94 11.07 10.99 -14.18
C ASN A 94 10.86 9.50 -14.48
N VAL A 95 10.82 8.65 -13.46
CA VAL A 95 10.41 7.24 -13.57
C VAL A 95 9.01 7.04 -12.99
N PRO A 96 8.31 5.92 -13.31
CA PRO A 96 7.01 5.64 -12.68
C PRO A 96 7.10 5.62 -11.16
N VAL A 97 6.23 6.39 -10.48
CA VAL A 97 6.10 6.44 -9.04
C VAL A 97 4.69 6.01 -8.64
N PHE A 98 4.62 5.02 -7.76
CA PHE A 98 3.35 4.44 -7.30
C PHE A 98 3.09 4.75 -5.83
N ARG A 99 1.83 5.09 -5.55
CA ARG A 99 1.30 5.14 -4.19
C ARG A 99 0.85 3.75 -3.76
N PRO A 100 0.83 3.43 -2.45
CA PRO A 100 0.58 2.07 -1.98
C PRO A 100 -0.83 1.55 -2.30
N ASN A 101 -1.82 2.42 -2.45
CA ASN A 101 -3.22 2.01 -2.57
C ASN A 101 -3.80 2.20 -3.98
N GLU A 102 -3.17 3.00 -4.84
CA GLU A 102 -3.77 3.40 -6.13
C GLU A 102 -4.14 2.21 -7.01
N SER A 103 -3.35 1.14 -7.00
CA SER A 103 -3.62 -0.05 -7.82
C SER A 103 -4.84 -0.84 -7.35
N ALA A 104 -4.99 -1.00 -6.02
CA ALA A 104 -6.15 -1.66 -5.43
C ALA A 104 -7.42 -0.80 -5.59
N PHE A 105 -7.28 0.53 -5.53
CA PHE A 105 -8.38 1.45 -5.77
C PHE A 105 -8.85 1.39 -7.21
N ASP A 106 -7.95 1.42 -8.19
CA ASP A 106 -8.30 1.24 -9.61
C ASP A 106 -9.06 -0.07 -9.84
N GLU A 107 -8.61 -1.18 -9.24
CA GLU A 107 -9.29 -2.47 -9.35
C GLU A 107 -10.69 -2.45 -8.71
N ALA A 108 -10.84 -1.81 -7.55
CA ALA A 108 -12.13 -1.69 -6.88
C ALA A 108 -13.10 -0.81 -7.67
N ILE A 109 -12.61 0.28 -8.25
CA ILE A 109 -13.40 1.20 -9.09
C ILE A 109 -13.98 0.48 -10.32
N ILE A 110 -13.19 -0.36 -10.97
CA ILE A 110 -13.64 -1.15 -12.13
C ILE A 110 -14.78 -2.13 -11.76
N LYS A 111 -14.83 -2.58 -10.50
CA LYS A 111 -15.89 -3.49 -10.03
C LYS A 111 -17.23 -2.78 -9.78
N GLU A 112 -17.24 -1.44 -9.68
CA GLU A 112 -18.43 -0.57 -9.49
C GLU A 112 -19.35 -1.02 -8.32
N LYS A 113 -18.76 -1.52 -7.22
CA LYS A 113 -19.47 -1.98 -6.03
C LYS A 113 -19.18 -1.07 -4.86
N THR A 114 -20.00 -1.16 -3.80
CA THR A 114 -19.66 -0.55 -2.51
C THR A 114 -18.30 -1.05 -2.03
N VAL A 115 -17.44 -0.12 -1.63
CA VAL A 115 -16.07 -0.38 -1.23
C VAL A 115 -15.89 -0.12 0.26
N HIS A 116 -15.28 -1.07 0.95
CA HIS A 116 -14.96 -0.99 2.36
C HIS A 116 -13.44 -1.06 2.54
N ILE A 117 -12.85 0.04 2.98
CA ILE A 117 -11.41 0.11 3.25
C ILE A 117 -11.19 -0.18 4.73
N LEU A 118 -10.36 -1.18 5.05
CA LEU A 118 -9.93 -1.45 6.41
C LEU A 118 -8.54 -0.84 6.65
N VAL A 119 -8.36 -0.22 7.81
CA VAL A 119 -7.07 0.33 8.26
C VAL A 119 -6.80 -0.04 9.71
N THR A 120 -5.54 -0.05 10.10
CA THR A 120 -5.10 -0.28 11.49
C THR A 120 -4.46 0.96 12.13
N PHE A 121 -4.37 2.08 11.35
CA PHE A 121 -3.74 3.33 11.73
C PHE A 121 -4.69 4.51 11.51
N ILE A 122 -5.09 5.18 12.58
CA ILE A 122 -6.12 6.24 12.57
C ILE A 122 -5.88 7.33 11.51
N PRO A 123 -4.65 7.89 11.34
CA PRO A 123 -4.42 8.92 10.33
C PRO A 123 -4.71 8.49 8.89
N SER A 124 -4.79 7.20 8.60
CA SER A 124 -5.11 6.69 7.27
C SER A 124 -6.62 6.74 6.94
N LEU A 125 -7.52 6.83 7.93
CA LEU A 125 -8.96 6.75 7.71
C LEU A 125 -9.46 7.78 6.69
N GLU A 126 -9.28 9.05 6.98
CA GLU A 126 -9.76 10.14 6.13
C GLU A 126 -8.96 10.25 4.83
N LEU A 127 -7.64 10.05 4.92
CA LEU A 127 -6.75 10.13 3.77
C LEU A 127 -7.13 9.13 2.68
N LEU A 128 -7.39 7.88 3.03
CA LEU A 128 -7.76 6.85 2.05
C LEU A 128 -9.15 7.04 1.45
N VAL A 129 -10.11 7.52 2.23
CA VAL A 129 -11.43 7.89 1.71
C VAL A 129 -11.32 9.03 0.68
N ASN A 130 -10.55 10.07 1.00
CA ASN A 130 -10.35 11.21 0.11
C ASN A 130 -9.58 10.81 -1.16
N GLU A 131 -8.57 9.96 -1.03
CA GLU A 131 -7.83 9.41 -2.16
C GLU A 131 -8.76 8.60 -3.07
N PHE A 132 -9.55 7.66 -2.51
CA PHE A 132 -10.50 6.85 -3.28
C PHE A 132 -11.54 7.71 -4.00
N LYS A 133 -12.15 8.69 -3.30
CA LYS A 133 -13.12 9.61 -3.89
C LYS A 133 -12.53 10.45 -5.02
N THR A 134 -11.27 10.85 -4.89
CA THR A 134 -10.56 11.59 -5.94
C THR A 134 -10.36 10.73 -7.18
N MET A 135 -9.97 9.46 -7.00
CA MET A 135 -9.75 8.52 -8.09
C MET A 135 -11.06 8.07 -8.75
N SER A 136 -12.14 7.89 -7.98
CA SER A 136 -13.46 7.50 -8.48
C SER A 136 -14.33 8.69 -8.91
N LYS A 137 -13.76 9.88 -9.09
CA LYS A 137 -14.49 11.09 -9.45
C LYS A 137 -15.36 10.90 -10.70
N GLY A 138 -16.66 11.21 -10.54
CA GLY A 138 -17.66 11.05 -11.61
C GLY A 138 -18.37 9.69 -11.61
N LEU A 139 -17.96 8.75 -10.76
CA LEU A 139 -18.64 7.48 -10.56
C LEU A 139 -19.42 7.51 -9.23
N ASN A 140 -20.55 6.84 -9.20
CA ASN A 140 -21.38 6.74 -7.99
C ASN A 140 -21.03 5.46 -7.22
N ILE A 141 -19.86 5.46 -6.56
CA ILE A 141 -19.36 4.34 -5.77
C ILE A 141 -19.33 4.77 -4.31
N ASP A 142 -20.08 4.05 -3.47
CA ASP A 142 -20.03 4.26 -2.03
C ASP A 142 -18.74 3.72 -1.44
N VAL A 143 -18.05 4.54 -0.64
CA VAL A 143 -16.84 4.15 0.07
C VAL A 143 -16.96 4.37 1.56
N ASN A 144 -16.65 3.34 2.33
CA ASN A 144 -16.58 3.35 3.78
C ASN A 144 -15.16 2.98 4.23
N CYS A 145 -14.71 3.56 5.33
CA CYS A 145 -13.40 3.20 5.89
C CYS A 145 -13.53 2.91 7.39
N TYR A 146 -12.93 1.81 7.84
CA TYR A 146 -13.04 1.34 9.23
C TYR A 146 -11.68 1.09 9.84
N LEU A 147 -11.53 1.51 11.09
CA LEU A 147 -10.38 1.16 11.92
C LEU A 147 -10.56 -0.24 12.49
N VAL A 148 -9.59 -1.12 12.27
CA VAL A 148 -9.47 -2.39 12.97
C VAL A 148 -8.66 -2.14 14.25
N GLU A 149 -9.39 -1.79 15.32
CA GLU A 149 -8.80 -1.35 16.58
C GLU A 149 -7.83 -2.37 17.19
N GLY A 150 -6.69 -1.88 17.65
CA GLY A 150 -5.67 -2.68 18.32
C GLY A 150 -4.88 -3.62 17.41
N ALA A 151 -5.28 -3.83 16.15
CA ALA A 151 -4.58 -4.77 15.27
C ALA A 151 -3.12 -4.35 14.98
N LEU A 152 -2.84 -3.05 14.80
CA LEU A 152 -1.45 -2.59 14.64
C LEU A 152 -0.63 -2.81 15.91
N ASN A 153 -1.23 -2.61 17.08
CA ASN A 153 -0.55 -2.84 18.35
C ASN A 153 -0.22 -4.33 18.55
N ASP A 154 -1.16 -5.22 18.20
CA ASP A 154 -0.90 -6.66 18.24
C ASP A 154 0.30 -7.02 17.34
N LEU A 155 0.34 -6.47 16.11
CA LEU A 155 1.45 -6.70 15.18
C LEU A 155 2.79 -6.21 15.75
N LYS A 156 2.82 -5.01 16.34
CA LYS A 156 4.02 -4.44 16.98
C LYS A 156 4.51 -5.23 18.20
N ASN A 157 3.65 -6.05 18.79
CA ASN A 157 3.99 -6.95 19.89
C ASN A 157 4.15 -8.41 19.41
N ASP A 158 4.49 -8.64 18.15
CA ASP A 158 4.70 -9.95 17.52
C ASP A 158 3.49 -10.90 17.59
N GLN A 159 2.28 -10.35 17.83
CA GLN A 159 1.03 -11.12 17.91
C GLN A 159 0.33 -11.20 16.55
N VAL A 160 1.04 -11.69 15.53
CA VAL A 160 0.57 -11.72 14.13
C VAL A 160 -0.77 -12.46 14.00
N ASN A 161 -0.95 -13.56 14.71
CA ASN A 161 -2.21 -14.32 14.65
C ASN A 161 -3.41 -13.53 15.17
N LEU A 162 -3.21 -12.72 16.21
CA LEU A 162 -4.26 -11.87 16.78
C LEU A 162 -4.58 -10.71 15.83
N HIS A 163 -3.55 -10.08 15.26
CA HIS A 163 -3.69 -9.08 14.19
C HIS A 163 -4.55 -9.63 13.04
N ASN A 164 -4.18 -10.78 12.48
CA ASN A 164 -4.90 -11.37 11.34
C ASN A 164 -6.35 -11.74 11.70
N LYS A 165 -6.58 -12.28 12.90
CA LYS A 165 -7.91 -12.62 13.38
C LYS A 165 -8.81 -11.38 13.50
N LYS A 166 -8.31 -10.27 14.03
CA LYS A 166 -9.08 -9.01 14.13
C LYS A 166 -9.46 -8.47 12.74
N ILE A 167 -8.55 -8.54 11.76
CA ILE A 167 -8.85 -8.14 10.39
C ILE A 167 -9.95 -9.02 9.80
N MET A 168 -9.85 -10.33 9.95
CA MET A 168 -10.87 -11.27 9.48
C MET A 168 -12.23 -10.97 10.12
N GLN A 169 -12.29 -10.79 11.45
CA GLN A 169 -13.52 -10.43 12.17
C GLN A 169 -14.15 -9.13 11.67
N ALA A 170 -13.32 -8.13 11.32
CA ALA A 170 -13.83 -6.90 10.72
C ALA A 170 -14.46 -7.15 9.35
N ILE A 171 -13.89 -8.04 8.52
CA ILE A 171 -14.45 -8.41 7.21
C ILE A 171 -15.80 -9.13 7.37
N GLU A 172 -15.97 -9.96 8.40
CA GLU A 172 -17.23 -10.69 8.68
C GLU A 172 -18.42 -9.75 8.89
N THR A 173 -18.18 -8.52 9.34
CA THR A 173 -19.25 -7.53 9.57
C THR A 173 -19.70 -6.80 8.30
N ILE A 174 -18.97 -6.96 7.19
CA ILE A 174 -19.21 -6.27 5.91
C ILE A 174 -20.12 -7.14 5.02
N PRO A 175 -21.09 -6.58 4.28
CA PRO A 175 -21.94 -7.33 3.36
C PRO A 175 -21.13 -8.18 2.36
N GLU A 176 -21.54 -9.42 2.11
CA GLU A 176 -20.73 -10.42 1.38
C GLU A 176 -20.41 -10.02 -0.06
N ASN A 177 -21.31 -9.29 -0.70
CA ASN A 177 -21.16 -8.88 -2.11
C ASN A 177 -20.31 -7.61 -2.31
N ASP A 178 -19.94 -6.92 -1.23
CA ASP A 178 -19.17 -5.70 -1.29
C ASP A 178 -17.67 -5.99 -1.42
N THR A 179 -16.93 -5.02 -1.97
CA THR A 179 -15.48 -5.14 -2.12
C THR A 179 -14.77 -4.65 -0.86
N VAL A 180 -13.86 -5.45 -0.32
CA VAL A 180 -13.01 -5.06 0.81
C VAL A 180 -11.61 -4.75 0.31
N ILE A 181 -11.00 -3.69 0.83
CA ILE A 181 -9.59 -3.35 0.59
C ILE A 181 -8.84 -3.39 1.92
N LEU A 182 -7.76 -4.14 1.98
CA LEU A 182 -6.79 -4.06 3.05
C LEU A 182 -5.91 -2.83 2.81
N GLY A 183 -6.25 -1.69 3.43
CA GLY A 183 -5.74 -0.37 3.11
C GLY A 183 -4.28 -0.11 3.52
N GLN A 184 -3.61 -1.08 4.12
CA GLN A 184 -2.21 -0.98 4.53
C GLN A 184 -1.45 -2.27 4.23
N PHE A 185 -0.19 -2.14 3.80
CA PHE A 185 0.65 -3.30 3.44
C PHE A 185 0.79 -4.30 4.59
N SER A 186 0.90 -3.81 5.83
CA SER A 186 0.97 -4.67 7.01
C SER A 186 -0.21 -5.64 7.14
N MET A 187 -1.39 -5.24 6.68
CA MET A 187 -2.62 -6.04 6.77
C MET A 187 -2.62 -7.24 5.81
N ALA A 188 -1.78 -7.24 4.78
CA ALA A 188 -1.67 -8.34 3.82
C ALA A 188 -1.23 -9.67 4.47
N ARG A 189 -0.68 -9.63 5.69
CA ARG A 189 -0.42 -10.84 6.49
C ARG A 189 -1.67 -11.67 6.79
N ALA A 190 -2.84 -11.05 6.73
CA ALA A 190 -4.11 -11.76 6.91
C ALA A 190 -4.62 -12.46 5.63
N SER A 191 -4.01 -12.20 4.46
CA SER A 191 -4.55 -12.64 3.16
C SER A 191 -4.72 -14.15 3.05
N ASP A 192 -3.76 -14.95 3.51
CA ASP A 192 -3.84 -16.41 3.44
C ASP A 192 -4.96 -16.96 4.34
N LEU A 193 -5.12 -16.39 5.54
CA LEU A 193 -6.21 -16.74 6.44
C LEU A 193 -7.56 -16.38 5.83
N ILE A 194 -7.70 -15.19 5.27
CA ILE A 194 -8.92 -14.72 4.62
C ILE A 194 -9.25 -15.61 3.42
N ALA A 195 -8.29 -15.91 2.55
CA ALA A 195 -8.50 -16.75 1.38
C ALA A 195 -8.95 -18.18 1.76
N LYS A 196 -8.46 -18.71 2.87
CA LYS A 196 -8.84 -20.02 3.39
C LYS A 196 -10.26 -20.03 3.99
N GLU A 197 -10.57 -19.06 4.85
CA GLU A 197 -11.83 -19.04 5.61
C GLU A 197 -12.99 -18.38 4.84
N MET A 198 -12.67 -17.51 3.86
CA MET A 198 -13.63 -16.73 3.07
C MET A 198 -13.31 -16.79 1.56
N PRO A 199 -13.27 -17.98 0.93
CA PRO A 199 -12.74 -18.15 -0.45
C PRO A 199 -13.55 -17.41 -1.53
N ASN A 200 -14.81 -17.06 -1.26
CA ASN A 200 -15.67 -16.35 -2.21
C ASN A 200 -15.70 -14.83 -1.99
N ARG A 201 -14.98 -14.34 -0.97
CA ARG A 201 -14.96 -12.94 -0.61
C ARG A 201 -14.04 -12.15 -1.51
N VAL A 202 -14.52 -11.01 -2.04
CA VAL A 202 -13.66 -10.09 -2.78
C VAL A 202 -12.87 -9.22 -1.81
N VAL A 203 -11.61 -9.60 -1.58
CA VAL A 203 -10.69 -8.84 -0.72
C VAL A 203 -9.45 -8.47 -1.54
N LEU A 204 -9.23 -7.17 -1.71
CA LEU A 204 -8.08 -6.63 -2.42
C LEU A 204 -6.94 -6.38 -1.43
N ASN A 205 -5.82 -6.96 -1.75
CA ASN A 205 -4.57 -6.86 -1.00
C ASN A 205 -3.69 -5.81 -1.69
N THR A 206 -3.43 -4.71 -1.03
CA THR A 206 -2.73 -3.57 -1.62
C THR A 206 -1.30 -3.87 -2.10
N PRO A 207 -0.43 -4.63 -1.39
CA PRO A 207 0.88 -4.97 -1.93
C PRO A 207 0.82 -5.85 -3.18
N ASP A 208 -0.07 -6.86 -3.25
CA ASP A 208 -0.20 -7.71 -4.44
C ASP A 208 -0.67 -6.88 -5.66
N ALA A 209 -1.68 -6.02 -5.47
CA ALA A 209 -2.16 -5.13 -6.52
C ALA A 209 -1.06 -4.18 -7.03
N SER A 210 -0.24 -3.64 -6.12
CA SER A 210 0.88 -2.76 -6.46
C SER A 210 1.95 -3.47 -7.29
N VAL A 211 2.33 -4.71 -6.92
CA VAL A 211 3.32 -5.49 -7.68
C VAL A 211 2.82 -5.87 -9.06
N LEU A 212 1.55 -6.26 -9.18
CA LEU A 212 0.93 -6.56 -10.48
C LEU A 212 0.98 -5.33 -11.39
N ARG A 213 0.55 -4.17 -10.89
CA ARG A 213 0.56 -2.90 -11.66
C ARG A 213 1.97 -2.48 -12.07
N LEU A 214 2.94 -2.56 -11.15
CA LEU A 214 4.35 -2.28 -11.45
C LEU A 214 4.86 -3.15 -12.58
N ARG A 215 4.68 -4.48 -12.45
CA ARG A 215 5.10 -5.44 -13.47
C ARG A 215 4.48 -5.10 -14.83
N ASP A 216 3.17 -4.89 -14.86
CA ASP A 216 2.45 -4.64 -16.12
C ASP A 216 2.82 -3.28 -16.75
N THR A 217 3.33 -2.33 -15.95
CA THR A 217 3.76 -1.01 -16.42
C THR A 217 5.17 -1.01 -16.98
N ILE A 218 6.12 -1.73 -16.37
CA ILE A 218 7.54 -1.57 -16.68
C ILE A 218 8.26 -2.86 -17.09
N ALA A 219 7.63 -4.03 -16.94
CA ALA A 219 8.21 -5.25 -17.50
C ALA A 219 8.16 -5.22 -19.03
N PRO A 220 9.19 -5.70 -19.74
CA PRO A 220 9.12 -5.85 -21.18
C PRO A 220 7.98 -6.81 -21.55
N LYS A 221 7.18 -6.40 -22.52
CA LYS A 221 6.14 -7.26 -23.12
C LYS A 221 6.77 -8.36 -23.95
#